data_ed831541051dd2761ccfb39c190e7ab4
#
_entry.id   ed831541051dd2761ccfb39c190e7ab4
#
_cell.length_a   1.000
_cell.length_b   1.000
_cell.length_c   1.000
_cell.angle_alpha   90.00
_cell.angle_beta   90.00
_cell.angle_gamma   90.00
#
_symmetry.space_group_name_H-M   'P 1'
#
loop_
_entity.id
_entity.type
_entity.pdbx_description
1 polymer ?
#
loop_
_entity_poly.entity_id
_entity_poly.type
_entity_poly.pdbx_seq_one_letter_code
_entity_poly.pdbx_strand_id
1 'polypeptide(L)'
;MKSVLSVDVANGKSVVLLITEHGEVLIEPYEVKHCLSHFNSLKNKIDTFKIDDLTIFMESTSTYHLPIQRSFTKNNYNVQV
;
A
#
# COMPACT_ATOMS: atom_id res chain seq x y z
N MET A 1 -1.22 15.17 -7.30
CA MET A 1 -1.46 13.98 -8.12
C MET A 1 -2.28 13.00 -7.33
N LYS A 2 -3.38 12.53 -7.89
CA LYS A 2 -4.29 11.60 -7.24
C LYS A 2 -3.93 10.16 -7.62
N SER A 3 -3.74 9.30 -6.64
CA SER A 3 -3.26 7.94 -6.87
C SER A 3 -3.89 6.93 -5.93
N VAL A 4 -3.80 5.66 -6.31
CA VAL A 4 -4.32 4.53 -5.55
C VAL A 4 -3.20 3.50 -5.37
N LEU A 5 -2.99 3.08 -4.13
CA LEU A 5 -2.17 1.92 -3.81
C LEU A 5 -3.10 0.73 -3.61
N SER A 6 -3.02 -0.22 -4.51
CA SER A 6 -3.79 -1.46 -4.42
C SER A 6 -2.97 -2.51 -3.69
N VAL A 7 -3.57 -3.14 -2.68
CA VAL A 7 -2.89 -4.13 -1.85
C VAL A 7 -3.70 -5.42 -1.84
N ASP A 8 -3.13 -6.47 -2.40
CA ASP A 8 -3.71 -7.82 -2.38
C ASP A 8 -3.03 -8.60 -1.25
N VAL A 9 -3.77 -8.82 -0.17
CA VAL A 9 -3.22 -9.35 1.09
C VAL A 9 -3.36 -10.85 1.18
N ALA A 10 -2.27 -11.52 1.51
CA ALA A 10 -2.24 -12.94 1.85
C ALA A 10 -1.64 -13.13 3.24
N ASN A 11 -1.46 -14.38 3.65
CA ASN A 11 -0.87 -14.67 4.96
C ASN A 11 0.60 -14.25 4.98
N GLY A 12 0.92 -13.25 5.80
CA GLY A 12 2.28 -12.78 6.04
C GLY A 12 2.92 -11.98 4.92
N LYS A 13 2.18 -11.70 3.84
CA LYS A 13 2.71 -10.93 2.70
C LYS A 13 1.59 -10.29 1.89
N SER A 14 1.94 -9.29 1.09
CA SER A 14 0.99 -8.63 0.18
C SER A 14 1.67 -8.32 -1.14
N VAL A 15 0.88 -8.24 -2.21
CA VAL A 15 1.33 -7.69 -3.49
C VAL A 15 0.75 -6.29 -3.64
N VAL A 16 1.61 -5.32 -3.92
CA VAL A 16 1.21 -3.91 -4.00
C VAL A 16 1.43 -3.36 -5.42
N LEU A 17 0.55 -2.44 -5.81
CA LEU A 17 0.59 -1.75 -7.09
C LEU A 17 0.21 -0.30 -6.84
N LEU A 18 1.02 0.65 -7.31
CA LEU A 18 0.70 2.07 -7.24
C LEU A 18 0.39 2.61 -8.62
N ILE A 19 -0.83 3.13 -8.80
CA ILE A 19 -1.28 3.70 -10.07
C ILE A 19 -1.87 5.10 -9.86
N THR A 20 -1.80 5.94 -10.89
CA THR A 20 -2.48 7.23 -10.90
C THR A 20 -3.96 7.05 -11.28
N GLU A 21 -4.76 8.12 -11.07
CA GLU A 21 -6.17 8.12 -11.50
C GLU A 21 -6.34 7.95 -13.02
N HIS A 22 -5.29 8.21 -13.80
CA HIS A 22 -5.28 8.05 -15.26
C HIS A 22 -4.75 6.68 -15.72
N GLY A 23 -4.45 5.78 -14.77
CA GLY A 23 -3.98 4.44 -15.10
C GLY A 23 -2.48 4.30 -15.30
N GLU A 24 -1.70 5.36 -15.06
CA GLU A 24 -0.25 5.29 -15.15
C GLU A 24 0.31 4.50 -13.96
N VAL A 25 1.13 3.49 -14.23
CA VAL A 25 1.76 2.67 -13.19
C VAL A 25 2.99 3.38 -12.65
N LEU A 26 2.97 3.75 -11.36
CA LEU A 26 4.11 4.38 -10.68
C LEU A 26 5.00 3.35 -10.01
N ILE A 27 4.41 2.33 -9.39
CA ILE A 27 5.13 1.19 -8.81
C ILE A 27 4.49 -0.06 -9.37
N GLU A 28 5.28 -0.84 -10.11
CA GLU A 28 4.80 -2.12 -10.65
C GLU A 28 4.55 -3.12 -9.52
N PRO A 29 3.65 -4.11 -9.74
CA PRO A 29 3.33 -5.09 -8.70
C PRO A 29 4.57 -5.78 -8.15
N TYR A 30 4.72 -5.79 -6.82
CA TYR A 30 5.78 -6.55 -6.16
C TYR A 30 5.33 -7.00 -4.77
N GLU A 31 6.02 -7.98 -4.23
CA GLU A 31 5.68 -8.57 -2.95
C GLU A 31 6.29 -7.77 -1.79
N VAL A 32 5.46 -7.49 -0.78
CA VAL A 32 5.85 -6.84 0.46
C VAL A 32 5.56 -7.81 1.61
N LYS A 33 6.58 -8.21 2.34
CA LYS A 33 6.40 -9.04 3.53
C LYS A 33 5.83 -8.19 4.68
N HIS A 34 5.03 -8.82 5.53
CA HIS A 34 4.41 -8.12 6.66
C HIS A 34 5.41 -7.95 7.79
N CYS A 35 6.39 -7.08 7.58
CA CYS A 35 7.39 -6.71 8.58
C CYS A 35 7.73 -5.23 8.45
N LEU A 36 8.24 -4.66 9.53
CA LEU A 36 8.47 -3.21 9.62
C LEU A 36 9.42 -2.70 8.54
N SER A 37 10.49 -3.43 8.24
CA SER A 37 11.47 -2.99 7.23
C SER A 37 10.85 -2.90 5.84
N HIS A 38 9.99 -3.86 5.46
CA HIS A 38 9.28 -3.85 4.19
C HIS A 38 8.24 -2.73 4.12
N PHE A 39 7.52 -2.50 5.22
CA PHE A 39 6.54 -1.41 5.29
C PHE A 39 7.23 -0.05 5.14
N ASN A 40 8.34 0.15 5.83
CA ASN A 40 9.10 1.40 5.73
C ASN A 40 9.68 1.61 4.33
N SER A 41 10.17 0.55 3.70
CA SER A 41 10.67 0.60 2.33
C SER A 41 9.56 1.01 1.35
N LEU A 42 8.35 0.46 1.50
CA LEU A 42 7.20 0.82 0.67
C LEU A 42 6.81 2.29 0.88
N LYS A 43 6.75 2.74 2.12
CA LYS A 43 6.43 4.14 2.43
C LYS A 43 7.44 5.10 1.81
N ASN A 44 8.73 4.77 1.87
CA ASN A 44 9.78 5.58 1.25
C ASN A 44 9.62 5.66 -0.26
N LYS A 45 9.27 4.55 -0.91
CA LYS A 45 9.00 4.54 -2.36
C LYS A 45 7.82 5.44 -2.72
N ILE A 46 6.74 5.36 -1.95
CA ILE A 46 5.55 6.20 -2.15
C ILE A 46 5.92 7.69 -2.03
N ASP A 47 6.70 8.03 -1.02
CA ASP A 47 7.09 9.41 -0.75
C ASP A 47 7.90 10.04 -1.87
N THR A 48 8.61 9.25 -2.69
CA THR A 48 9.36 9.77 -3.82
C THR A 48 8.49 10.38 -4.91
N PHE A 49 7.20 10.05 -4.97
CA PHE A 49 6.30 10.50 -6.03
C PHE A 49 5.54 11.78 -5.69
N LYS A 50 5.65 12.32 -4.49
CA LYS A 50 4.96 13.56 -4.06
C LYS A 50 3.47 13.55 -4.36
N ILE A 51 2.79 12.51 -3.91
CA ILE A 51 1.35 12.31 -4.15
C ILE A 51 0.56 13.17 -3.18
N ASP A 52 -0.37 13.98 -3.70
CA ASP A 52 -1.21 14.86 -2.88
C ASP A 52 -2.40 14.14 -2.27
N ASP A 53 -2.96 13.19 -3.01
CA ASP A 53 -4.15 12.44 -2.61
C ASP A 53 -3.92 10.97 -2.91
N LEU A 54 -3.64 10.20 -1.87
CA LEU A 54 -3.39 8.77 -1.95
C LEU A 54 -4.45 8.01 -1.17
N THR A 55 -5.12 7.09 -1.83
CA THR A 55 -6.00 6.13 -1.18
C THR A 55 -5.39 4.74 -1.27
N ILE A 56 -5.41 4.01 -0.16
CA ILE A 56 -4.91 2.64 -0.10
C ILE A 56 -6.10 1.70 -0.01
N PHE A 57 -6.26 0.82 -1.00
CA PHE A 57 -7.28 -0.23 -0.98
C PHE A 57 -6.65 -1.58 -0.69
N MET A 58 -7.22 -2.28 0.28
CA MET A 58 -6.75 -3.61 0.67
C MET A 58 -7.86 -4.63 0.49
N GLU A 59 -7.54 -5.78 -0.10
CA GLU A 59 -8.42 -6.94 -0.15
C GLU A 59 -7.78 -8.08 0.64
N SER A 60 -8.55 -8.70 1.52
CA SER A 60 -8.07 -9.79 2.36
C SER A 60 -9.18 -10.79 2.59
N THR A 61 -8.82 -12.09 2.60
CA THR A 61 -9.78 -13.17 2.86
C THR A 61 -9.97 -13.46 4.35
N SER A 62 -9.24 -12.77 5.22
CA SER A 62 -9.32 -12.99 6.67
C SER A 62 -8.82 -11.74 7.37
N THR A 63 -8.11 -11.90 8.48
CA THR A 63 -7.52 -10.78 9.22
C THR A 63 -6.06 -10.52 8.84
N TYR A 64 -5.58 -11.11 7.77
CA TYR A 64 -4.17 -10.98 7.33
C TYR A 64 -3.78 -9.55 6.98
N HIS A 65 -4.76 -8.69 6.66
CA HIS A 65 -4.53 -7.27 6.36
C HIS A 65 -4.18 -6.43 7.60
N LEU A 66 -4.44 -6.92 8.81
CA LEU A 66 -4.28 -6.11 10.03
C LEU A 66 -2.87 -5.54 10.23
N PRO A 67 -1.78 -6.31 10.06
CA PRO A 67 -0.45 -5.75 10.25
C PRO A 67 -0.15 -4.57 9.34
N ILE A 68 -0.44 -4.72 8.04
CA ILE A 68 -0.16 -3.66 7.06
C ILE A 68 -1.14 -2.49 7.23
N GLN A 69 -2.42 -2.75 7.51
CA GLN A 69 -3.40 -1.72 7.77
C GLN A 69 -2.99 -0.86 8.97
N ARG A 70 -2.60 -1.48 10.07
CA ARG A 70 -2.16 -0.77 11.29
C ARG A 70 -0.94 0.09 11.02
N SER A 71 0.03 -0.44 10.29
CA SER A 71 1.25 0.30 9.96
C SER A 71 0.95 1.57 9.17
N PHE A 72 0.10 1.49 8.15
CA PHE A 72 -0.24 2.66 7.33
C PHE A 72 -1.19 3.61 8.03
N THR A 73 -2.19 3.12 8.74
CA THR A 73 -3.13 3.97 9.48
C THR A 73 -2.41 4.77 10.56
N LYS A 74 -1.46 4.15 11.25
CA LYS A 74 -0.65 4.82 12.28
C LYS A 74 0.14 6.01 11.72
N ASN A 75 0.48 5.99 10.43
CA ASN A 75 1.21 7.06 9.76
C ASN A 75 0.28 8.00 8.96
N ASN A 76 -1.01 8.01 9.28
CA ASN A 76 -2.02 8.92 8.71
C ASN A 76 -2.33 8.69 7.22
N TYR A 77 -2.10 7.49 6.71
CA TYR A 77 -2.56 7.14 5.37
C TYR A 77 -4.06 6.84 5.37
N ASN A 78 -4.74 7.19 4.29
CA ASN A 78 -6.15 6.86 4.09
C ASN A 78 -6.27 5.41 3.60
N VAL A 79 -6.68 4.51 4.50
CA VAL A 79 -6.75 3.07 4.24
C VAL A 79 -8.20 2.61 4.22
N GLN A 80 -8.57 1.87 3.16
CA GLN A 80 -9.88 1.23 3.02
C GLN A 80 -9.71 -0.26 2.79
N VAL A 81 -10.50 -1.04 3.51
CA VAL A 81 -10.45 -2.51 3.44
C VAL A 81 -11.75 -3.09 2.91
#